data_ce1a209c67e2cc76344642c00b8a1c3b
#
_entry.id   ce1a209c67e2cc76344642c00b8a1c3b
#
_cell.length_a   1.000
_cell.length_b   1.000
_cell.length_c   1.000
_cell.angle_alpha   90.00
_cell.angle_beta   90.00
_cell.angle_gamma   90.00
#
_symmetry.space_group_name_H-M   'P 1'
#
loop_
_entity.id
_entity.type
_entity.pdbx_description
1 polymer ?
#
loop_
_entity_poly.entity_id
_entity_poly.type
_entity_poly.pdbx_seq_one_letter_code
_entity_poly.pdbx_strand_id
1 'polypeptide(L)'
;MVRKLVLTAGVAALAAIAIGGASFASASDEGGGRTIVFIEKTTSQKFLDLGKPGPTPGDEFFVASQIWNTAQTHRIGSNHGYCLVETPPVAHCAGTVQLDGGTLEYAFQLRLTNPNPPTPAIIGGTGAFDGAEGHGNIHNLNAQGTLTRDTIVLLG
;
A
#
# COMPACT_ATOMS: atom_id res chain seq x y z
N MET A 1 -50.84 -35.43 46.64
CA MET A 1 -50.12 -35.93 45.46
C MET A 1 -49.39 -34.74 44.82
N VAL A 2 -48.10 -34.62 45.07
CA VAL A 2 -47.27 -33.49 44.56
C VAL A 2 -46.40 -34.05 43.44
N ARG A 3 -46.66 -33.60 42.19
CA ARG A 3 -45.82 -33.94 41.02
C ARG A 3 -44.57 -33.05 41.00
N LYS A 4 -43.40 -33.67 41.11
CA LYS A 4 -42.12 -32.98 40.89
C LYS A 4 -41.91 -32.76 39.40
N LEU A 5 -41.72 -31.50 38.99
CA LEU A 5 -41.25 -31.12 37.65
C LEU A 5 -39.72 -31.19 37.64
N VAL A 6 -39.18 -32.06 36.79
CA VAL A 6 -37.73 -32.11 36.53
C VAL A 6 -37.43 -31.17 35.37
N LEU A 7 -36.69 -30.08 35.61
CA LEU A 7 -36.15 -29.22 34.56
C LEU A 7 -34.83 -29.86 34.06
N THR A 8 -34.81 -30.32 32.81
CA THR A 8 -33.59 -30.66 32.09
C THR A 8 -33.00 -29.39 31.47
N ALA A 9 -31.84 -29.00 31.97
CA ALA A 9 -31.06 -27.89 31.38
C ALA A 9 -30.40 -28.42 30.09
N GLY A 10 -30.83 -27.85 28.96
CA GLY A 10 -30.20 -28.06 27.67
C GLY A 10 -28.95 -27.19 27.54
N VAL A 11 -27.80 -27.83 27.39
CA VAL A 11 -26.53 -27.16 27.06
C VAL A 11 -26.57 -26.79 25.58
N ALA A 12 -26.71 -25.51 25.27
CA ALA A 12 -26.54 -24.99 23.91
C ALA A 12 -25.04 -24.90 23.60
N ALA A 13 -24.55 -25.77 22.73
CA ALA A 13 -23.21 -25.68 22.17
C ALA A 13 -23.16 -24.50 21.19
N LEU A 14 -22.48 -23.43 21.59
CA LEU A 14 -22.11 -22.34 20.70
C LEU A 14 -21.01 -22.83 19.76
N ALA A 15 -21.38 -23.11 18.50
CA ALA A 15 -20.41 -23.32 17.44
C ALA A 15 -19.74 -21.98 17.13
N ALA A 16 -18.49 -21.81 17.52
CA ALA A 16 -17.65 -20.70 17.12
C ALA A 16 -17.34 -20.86 15.62
N ILE A 17 -17.97 -20.05 14.79
CA ILE A 17 -17.59 -19.89 13.38
C ILE A 17 -16.27 -19.14 13.39
N ALA A 18 -15.16 -19.84 13.15
CA ALA A 18 -13.89 -19.22 12.86
C ALA A 18 -13.99 -18.57 11.48
N ILE A 19 -14.29 -17.27 11.45
CA ILE A 19 -14.13 -16.44 10.25
C ILE A 19 -12.61 -16.38 10.04
N GLY A 20 -12.14 -17.01 8.97
CA GLY A 20 -10.74 -17.00 8.57
C GLY A 20 -10.28 -15.56 8.35
N GLY A 21 -9.67 -14.97 9.36
CA GLY A 21 -9.02 -13.68 9.27
C GLY A 21 -7.85 -13.80 8.31
N ALA A 22 -7.84 -13.01 7.25
CA ALA A 22 -6.66 -12.77 6.46
C ALA A 22 -5.54 -12.35 7.42
N SER A 23 -4.49 -13.17 7.51
CA SER A 23 -3.33 -12.85 8.33
C SER A 23 -2.62 -11.66 7.69
N PHE A 24 -2.94 -10.45 8.15
CA PHE A 24 -2.09 -9.30 7.93
C PHE A 24 -0.77 -9.56 8.63
N ALA A 25 0.34 -9.35 7.93
CA ALA A 25 1.67 -9.49 8.48
C ALA A 25 1.75 -8.78 9.83
N SER A 26 2.29 -9.50 10.81
CA SER A 26 2.38 -9.10 12.21
C SER A 26 2.87 -7.66 12.36
N ALA A 27 2.03 -6.77 12.89
CA ALA A 27 2.46 -5.51 13.43
C ALA A 27 3.15 -5.81 14.76
N SER A 28 4.45 -5.57 14.85
CA SER A 28 5.15 -5.49 16.13
C SER A 28 4.79 -4.14 16.76
N ASP A 29 3.88 -4.17 17.72
CA ASP A 29 3.45 -3.01 18.48
C ASP A 29 4.38 -2.85 19.69
N GLU A 30 5.55 -2.24 19.45
CA GLU A 30 6.38 -1.66 20.52
C GLU A 30 6.79 -0.25 20.08
N GLY A 31 6.07 0.76 20.63
CA GLY A 31 6.43 2.17 20.46
C GLY A 31 5.94 2.85 19.18
N GLY A 32 4.64 2.79 18.90
CA GLY A 32 3.97 3.80 18.07
C GLY A 32 4.06 3.70 16.56
N GLY A 33 4.82 2.78 15.94
CA GLY A 33 4.96 2.72 14.48
C GLY A 33 4.44 1.40 13.87
N ARG A 34 3.71 1.48 12.76
CA ARG A 34 3.22 0.31 12.01
C ARG A 34 4.03 0.14 10.72
N THR A 35 4.55 -1.07 10.48
CA THR A 35 5.25 -1.39 9.23
C THR A 35 4.38 -2.26 8.32
N ILE A 36 4.26 -1.88 7.05
CA ILE A 36 3.52 -2.63 6.02
C ILE A 36 4.52 -3.00 4.93
N VAL A 37 4.59 -4.29 4.57
CA VAL A 37 5.48 -4.78 3.51
C VAL A 37 4.66 -5.51 2.45
N PHE A 38 4.89 -5.18 1.19
CA PHE A 38 4.22 -5.80 0.05
C PHE A 38 5.11 -5.89 -1.18
N ILE A 39 4.65 -6.63 -2.18
CA ILE A 39 5.25 -6.67 -3.52
C ILE A 39 4.37 -5.85 -4.46
N GLU A 40 4.97 -4.92 -5.18
CA GLU A 40 4.31 -4.13 -6.21
C GLU A 40 4.72 -4.64 -7.60
N LYS A 41 3.71 -4.87 -8.46
CA LYS A 41 3.88 -5.27 -9.86
C LYS A 41 3.28 -4.19 -10.75
N THR A 42 4.10 -3.45 -11.45
CA THR A 42 3.64 -2.45 -12.42
C THR A 42 2.89 -3.12 -13.56
N THR A 43 1.69 -2.65 -13.83
CA THR A 43 0.81 -3.16 -14.90
C THR A 43 0.70 -2.20 -16.07
N SER A 44 0.94 -0.90 -15.85
CA SER A 44 0.90 0.13 -16.86
C SER A 44 1.84 1.27 -16.50
N GLN A 45 2.55 1.76 -17.51
CA GLN A 45 3.30 3.01 -17.44
C GLN A 45 3.01 3.82 -18.70
N LYS A 46 2.76 5.11 -18.56
CA LYS A 46 2.52 6.02 -19.68
C LYS A 46 3.26 7.32 -19.44
N PHE A 47 4.02 7.74 -20.44
CA PHE A 47 4.63 9.06 -20.52
C PHE A 47 3.84 9.93 -21.50
N LEU A 48 3.49 11.13 -21.09
CA LEU A 48 2.93 12.16 -21.94
C LEU A 48 4.01 13.24 -22.15
N ASP A 49 4.55 13.26 -23.35
CA ASP A 49 5.45 14.32 -23.84
C ASP A 49 4.59 15.45 -24.40
N LEU A 50 4.47 16.54 -23.65
CA LEU A 50 3.58 17.67 -23.95
C LEU A 50 4.32 18.87 -24.58
N GLY A 51 5.62 18.75 -24.77
CA GLY A 51 6.45 19.85 -25.23
C GLY A 51 7.37 19.47 -26.39
N LYS A 52 8.64 19.87 -26.28
CA LYS A 52 9.69 19.43 -27.19
C LYS A 52 10.09 18.00 -26.82
N PRO A 53 10.57 17.20 -27.78
CA PRO A 53 11.02 15.84 -27.50
C PRO A 53 12.00 15.74 -26.32
N GLY A 54 11.71 14.82 -25.39
CA GLY A 54 12.47 14.63 -24.17
C GLY A 54 11.88 15.37 -22.97
N PRO A 55 12.40 15.12 -21.75
CA PRO A 55 11.81 15.68 -20.54
C PRO A 55 11.80 17.21 -20.55
N THR A 56 10.59 17.80 -20.56
CA THR A 56 10.33 19.24 -20.51
C THR A 56 9.34 19.57 -19.38
N PRO A 57 9.30 20.84 -18.90
CA PRO A 57 8.31 21.23 -17.93
C PRO A 57 6.88 20.98 -18.44
N GLY A 58 6.05 20.34 -17.63
CA GLY A 58 4.68 19.97 -17.94
C GLY A 58 4.48 18.53 -18.42
N ASP A 59 5.56 17.81 -18.74
CA ASP A 59 5.46 16.39 -19.08
C ASP A 59 5.02 15.55 -17.90
N GLU A 60 4.28 14.48 -18.15
CA GLU A 60 3.65 13.67 -17.12
C GLU A 60 3.96 12.19 -17.29
N PHE A 61 4.14 11.50 -16.16
CA PHE A 61 4.21 10.05 -16.07
C PHE A 61 3.02 9.53 -15.28
N PHE A 62 2.42 8.45 -15.76
CA PHE A 62 1.37 7.72 -15.05
C PHE A 62 1.82 6.30 -14.81
N VAL A 63 1.58 5.80 -13.61
CA VAL A 63 1.88 4.42 -13.20
C VAL A 63 0.64 3.81 -12.59
N ALA A 64 0.33 2.58 -12.99
CA ALA A 64 -0.64 1.75 -12.33
C ALA A 64 -0.01 0.40 -12.00
N SER A 65 -0.27 -0.10 -10.78
CA SER A 65 0.32 -1.33 -10.27
C SER A 65 -0.68 -2.16 -9.49
N GLN A 66 -0.41 -3.46 -9.41
CA GLN A 66 -1.06 -4.36 -8.48
C GLN A 66 -0.16 -4.58 -7.26
N ILE A 67 -0.78 -4.61 -6.09
CA ILE A 67 -0.11 -4.89 -4.83
C ILE A 67 -0.43 -6.31 -4.40
N TRP A 68 0.59 -7.06 -4.04
CA TRP A 68 0.53 -8.45 -3.65
C TRP A 68 1.14 -8.65 -2.26
N ASN A 69 0.69 -9.66 -1.53
CA ASN A 69 1.36 -10.08 -0.32
C ASN A 69 2.83 -10.47 -0.63
N THR A 70 3.68 -10.53 0.39
CA THR A 70 5.11 -10.82 0.23
C THR A 70 5.40 -12.19 -0.40
N ALA A 71 4.51 -13.17 -0.23
CA ALA A 71 4.58 -14.47 -0.87
C ALA A 71 4.08 -14.47 -2.33
N GLN A 72 3.52 -13.35 -2.82
CA GLN A 72 2.96 -13.18 -4.16
C GLN A 72 1.81 -14.15 -4.51
N THR A 73 1.10 -14.65 -3.51
CA THR A 73 -0.03 -15.60 -3.65
C THR A 73 -1.38 -14.91 -3.74
N HIS A 74 -1.51 -13.72 -3.16
CA HIS A 74 -2.77 -12.95 -3.12
C HIS A 74 -2.53 -11.49 -3.48
N ARG A 75 -3.38 -10.96 -4.36
CA ARG A 75 -3.47 -9.53 -4.59
C ARG A 75 -4.20 -8.90 -3.39
N ILE A 76 -3.56 -7.89 -2.78
CA ILE A 76 -4.05 -7.19 -1.58
C ILE A 76 -4.37 -5.73 -1.85
N GLY A 77 -4.18 -5.25 -3.08
CA GLY A 77 -4.45 -3.86 -3.40
C GLY A 77 -4.01 -3.43 -4.80
N SER A 78 -3.94 -2.11 -4.97
CA SER A 78 -3.43 -1.44 -6.16
C SER A 78 -2.72 -0.14 -5.79
N ASN A 79 -1.86 0.33 -6.70
CA ASN A 79 -1.24 1.63 -6.62
C ASN A 79 -1.50 2.40 -7.91
N HIS A 80 -1.81 3.69 -7.79
CA HIS A 80 -1.94 4.63 -8.88
C HIS A 80 -1.15 5.88 -8.54
N GLY A 81 -0.19 6.22 -9.38
CA GLY A 81 0.66 7.37 -9.20
C GLY A 81 0.85 8.17 -10.48
N TYR A 82 1.21 9.42 -10.31
CA TYR A 82 1.62 10.28 -11.40
C TYR A 82 2.83 11.12 -10.99
N CYS A 83 3.60 11.59 -11.96
CA CYS A 83 4.67 12.55 -11.77
C CYS A 83 4.53 13.66 -12.80
N LEU A 84 4.74 14.88 -12.38
CA LEU A 84 4.81 16.07 -13.22
C LEU A 84 6.27 16.53 -13.28
N VAL A 85 6.82 16.67 -14.48
CA VAL A 85 8.14 17.30 -14.69
C VAL A 85 8.03 18.79 -14.47
N GLU A 86 8.64 19.29 -13.41
CA GLU A 86 8.62 20.74 -13.08
C GLU A 86 9.80 21.46 -13.74
N THR A 87 11.00 20.96 -13.48
CA THR A 87 12.24 21.50 -14.05
C THR A 87 13.20 20.33 -14.26
N PRO A 88 13.43 19.89 -15.50
CA PRO A 88 14.33 18.76 -15.75
C PRO A 88 15.72 18.94 -15.08
N PRO A 89 16.23 17.91 -14.44
CA PRO A 89 15.73 16.52 -14.39
C PRO A 89 14.80 16.19 -13.20
N VAL A 90 14.10 17.16 -12.64
CA VAL A 90 13.25 16.99 -11.44
C VAL A 90 11.78 16.87 -11.82
N ALA A 91 11.13 15.86 -11.28
CA ALA A 91 9.69 15.67 -11.31
C ALA A 91 9.14 15.57 -9.89
N HIS A 92 7.95 16.09 -9.66
CA HIS A 92 7.17 15.87 -8.45
C HIS A 92 6.17 14.74 -8.69
N CYS A 93 6.17 13.77 -7.78
CA CYS A 93 5.30 12.59 -7.88
C CYS A 93 4.37 12.50 -6.68
N ALA A 94 3.16 12.04 -6.94
CA ALA A 94 2.18 11.72 -5.91
C ALA A 94 1.35 10.49 -6.33
N GLY A 95 0.71 9.84 -5.38
CA GLY A 95 -0.14 8.69 -5.68
C GLY A 95 -0.85 8.15 -4.47
N THR A 96 -1.65 7.11 -4.73
CA THR A 96 -2.51 6.44 -3.78
C THR A 96 -2.27 4.95 -3.80
N VAL A 97 -1.91 4.40 -2.66
CA VAL A 97 -1.91 2.97 -2.39
C VAL A 97 -3.26 2.59 -1.80
N GLN A 98 -4.05 1.81 -2.55
CA GLN A 98 -5.32 1.23 -2.10
C GLN A 98 -5.05 -0.15 -1.52
N LEU A 99 -5.36 -0.35 -0.24
CA LEU A 99 -5.28 -1.64 0.46
C LEU A 99 -6.64 -2.04 1.03
N ASP A 100 -6.76 -3.28 1.51
CA ASP A 100 -7.90 -3.65 2.32
C ASP A 100 -7.96 -2.78 3.57
N GLY A 101 -9.09 -2.14 3.78
CA GLY A 101 -9.33 -1.26 4.92
C GLY A 101 -9.12 0.23 4.67
N GLY A 102 -8.55 0.66 3.53
CA GLY A 102 -8.40 2.09 3.24
C GLY A 102 -7.31 2.43 2.22
N THR A 103 -6.94 3.70 2.17
CA THR A 103 -5.90 4.22 1.28
C THR A 103 -4.76 4.85 2.06
N LEU A 104 -3.57 4.86 1.44
CA LEU A 104 -2.43 5.67 1.85
C LEU A 104 -2.08 6.62 0.72
N GLU A 105 -1.90 7.89 1.04
CA GLU A 105 -1.45 8.92 0.11
C GLU A 105 0.05 9.15 0.27
N TYR A 106 0.76 9.28 -0.85
CA TYR A 106 2.21 9.53 -0.81
C TYR A 106 2.66 10.61 -1.79
N ALA A 107 3.80 11.22 -1.48
CA ALA A 107 4.48 12.15 -2.37
C ALA A 107 6.00 12.02 -2.28
N PHE A 108 6.70 12.32 -3.38
CA PHE A 108 8.17 12.38 -3.43
C PHE A 108 8.67 13.19 -4.61
N GLN A 109 9.94 13.56 -4.55
CA GLN A 109 10.67 14.10 -5.69
C GLN A 109 11.43 12.98 -6.42
N LEU A 110 11.23 12.90 -7.74
CA LEU A 110 11.98 12.00 -8.62
C LEU A 110 13.03 12.79 -9.39
N ARG A 111 14.29 12.33 -9.37
CA ARG A 111 15.31 12.79 -10.30
C ARG A 111 15.41 11.81 -11.46
N LEU A 112 15.02 12.23 -12.66
CA LEU A 112 14.97 11.38 -13.85
C LEU A 112 16.33 10.77 -14.26
N THR A 113 17.41 11.35 -13.74
CA THR A 113 18.80 10.87 -13.95
C THR A 113 19.32 9.98 -12.83
N ASN A 114 18.52 9.75 -11.76
CA ASN A 114 18.93 8.91 -10.63
C ASN A 114 18.34 7.52 -10.79
N PRO A 115 19.16 6.45 -10.90
CA PRO A 115 18.66 5.08 -11.01
C PRO A 115 18.13 4.51 -9.68
N ASN A 116 18.38 5.17 -8.56
CA ASN A 116 17.93 4.69 -7.25
C ASN A 116 16.44 5.02 -7.05
N PRO A 117 15.67 4.09 -6.48
CA PRO A 117 14.29 4.36 -6.10
C PRO A 117 14.20 5.54 -5.11
N PRO A 118 13.16 6.36 -5.20
CA PRO A 118 12.92 7.44 -4.25
C PRO A 118 12.48 6.89 -2.88
N THR A 119 12.53 7.75 -1.87
CA THR A 119 11.91 7.51 -0.56
C THR A 119 10.62 8.33 -0.48
N PRO A 120 9.43 7.74 -0.69
CA PRO A 120 8.17 8.46 -0.59
C PRO A 120 7.89 8.90 0.85
N ALA A 121 7.36 10.11 1.04
CA ALA A 121 6.70 10.50 2.26
C ALA A 121 5.25 10.01 2.22
N ILE A 122 4.75 9.43 3.32
CA ILE A 122 3.33 9.15 3.51
C ILE A 122 2.72 10.40 4.13
N ILE A 123 1.76 10.99 3.45
CA ILE A 123 1.21 12.32 3.75
C ILE A 123 -0.26 12.29 4.17
N GLY A 124 -0.85 11.10 4.24
CA GLY A 124 -2.23 10.90 4.66
C GLY A 124 -2.73 9.50 4.35
N GLY A 125 -3.99 9.28 4.69
CA GLY A 125 -4.70 8.04 4.40
C GLY A 125 -6.17 8.12 4.76
N THR A 126 -6.91 7.04 4.50
CA THR A 126 -8.34 6.91 4.83
C THR A 126 -8.62 5.55 5.47
N GLY A 127 -9.78 5.41 6.13
CA GLY A 127 -10.20 4.15 6.75
C GLY A 127 -9.25 3.71 7.87
N ALA A 128 -8.69 2.50 7.78
CA ALA A 128 -7.72 1.99 8.76
C ALA A 128 -6.38 2.76 8.76
N PHE A 129 -6.20 3.71 7.84
CA PHE A 129 -5.01 4.55 7.68
C PHE A 129 -5.33 6.04 7.85
N ASP A 130 -6.47 6.38 8.43
CA ASP A 130 -6.85 7.78 8.67
C ASP A 130 -5.77 8.49 9.51
N GLY A 131 -5.34 9.68 9.02
CA GLY A 131 -4.27 10.44 9.64
C GLY A 131 -2.87 9.84 9.51
N ALA A 132 -2.66 8.84 8.63
CA ALA A 132 -1.35 8.21 8.48
C ALA A 132 -0.27 9.19 8.03
N GLU A 133 0.87 9.14 8.71
CA GLU A 133 2.11 9.82 8.35
C GLU A 133 3.28 8.82 8.40
N GLY A 134 4.32 9.05 7.60
CA GLY A 134 5.46 8.14 7.59
C GLY A 134 6.32 8.25 6.35
N HIS A 135 6.97 7.14 6.01
CA HIS A 135 7.80 7.06 4.80
C HIS A 135 7.77 5.67 4.20
N GLY A 136 8.09 5.60 2.90
CA GLY A 136 8.27 4.35 2.17
C GLY A 136 9.74 4.08 1.84
N ASN A 137 10.09 2.81 1.69
CA ASN A 137 11.33 2.36 1.07
C ASN A 137 10.97 1.42 -0.08
N ILE A 138 11.47 1.70 -1.27
CA ILE A 138 11.26 0.93 -2.48
C ILE A 138 12.53 0.16 -2.81
N HIS A 139 12.44 -1.15 -2.97
CA HIS A 139 13.54 -2.00 -3.36
C HIS A 139 13.20 -2.72 -4.68
N ASN A 140 13.96 -2.42 -5.74
CA ASN A 140 13.79 -3.06 -7.03
C ASN A 140 14.14 -4.55 -6.96
N LEU A 141 13.23 -5.42 -7.38
CA LEU A 141 13.44 -6.86 -7.50
C LEU A 141 13.81 -7.28 -8.92
N ASN A 142 13.69 -6.38 -9.90
CA ASN A 142 14.17 -6.58 -11.27
C ASN A 142 14.87 -5.31 -11.80
N ALA A 143 15.66 -5.47 -12.85
CA ALA A 143 16.45 -4.38 -13.43
C ALA A 143 15.59 -3.27 -14.05
N GLN A 144 14.34 -3.56 -14.44
CA GLN A 144 13.40 -2.62 -15.05
C GLN A 144 12.64 -1.78 -14.01
N GLY A 145 12.73 -2.10 -12.71
CA GLY A 145 11.97 -1.44 -11.66
C GLY A 145 10.45 -1.66 -11.74
N THR A 146 10.00 -2.67 -12.50
CA THR A 146 8.58 -3.00 -12.66
C THR A 146 8.08 -4.02 -11.64
N LEU A 147 8.97 -4.58 -10.86
CA LEU A 147 8.70 -5.44 -9.72
C LEU A 147 9.51 -4.91 -8.54
N THR A 148 8.82 -4.52 -7.47
CA THR A 148 9.46 -3.96 -6.28
C THR A 148 8.98 -4.65 -5.02
N ARG A 149 9.80 -4.56 -3.98
CA ARG A 149 9.40 -4.82 -2.59
C ARG A 149 9.34 -3.48 -1.88
N ASP A 150 8.17 -3.12 -1.43
CA ASP A 150 7.94 -1.85 -0.78
C ASP A 150 7.72 -2.07 0.72
N THR A 151 8.32 -1.19 1.50
CA THR A 151 8.16 -1.16 2.96
C THR A 151 7.67 0.22 3.34
N ILE A 152 6.48 0.30 3.93
CA ILE A 152 5.92 1.54 4.46
C ILE A 152 6.06 1.50 5.98
N VAL A 153 6.67 2.53 6.54
CA VAL A 153 6.77 2.74 7.99
C VAL A 153 5.88 3.91 8.35
N LEU A 154 4.80 3.63 9.07
CA LEU A 154 3.88 4.64 9.60
C LEU A 154 4.35 5.06 10.98
N LEU A 155 4.30 6.35 11.23
CA LEU A 155 4.54 6.94 12.55
C LEU A 155 3.27 6.76 13.41
N GLY A 156 3.43 6.54 14.68
CA GLY A 156 2.33 6.38 15.63
C GLY A 156 1.86 7.71 16.17
#